data_d8792b1e9f6961929cfd394a25f5aa4b
#
_entry.id   d8792b1e9f6961929cfd394a25f5aa4b
#
_cell.length_a   1.000
_cell.length_b   1.000
_cell.length_c   1.000
_cell.angle_alpha   90.00
_cell.angle_beta   90.00
_cell.angle_gamma   90.00
#
_symmetry.space_group_name_H-M   'P 1'
#
loop_
_entity.id
_entity.type
_entity.pdbx_description
1 polymer ?
#
loop_
_entity_poly.entity_id
_entity_poly.type
_entity_poly.pdbx_seq_one_letter_code
_entity_poly.pdbx_strand_id
1 'polypeptide(L)'
;MPSVFLVSDTHFGHAGVCRFMRNDGVTKLRPWDDPNEMDEAMVKAWNERVKPNDKVYHLGDVVINRKALSIMHRLNGDKVLIRGNHDIFKDDDYRQHFRELRAYHVMNGMILSHIPLHPESLGRFGVNIHGHLHANRVMTNVRWGKTERSEEHTSELQSHSFISYAVFCL
;
A
#
# COMPACT_ATOMS: atom_id res chain seq x y z
N MET A 1 -15.98 -1.02 18.00
CA MET A 1 -14.53 -0.94 18.14
C MET A 1 -13.99 -0.29 16.88
N PRO A 2 -12.90 0.48 16.91
CA PRO A 2 -12.25 0.99 15.71
C PRO A 2 -11.75 -0.18 14.84
N SER A 3 -11.97 -0.07 13.53
CA SER A 3 -11.42 -1.03 12.57
C SER A 3 -9.98 -0.68 12.24
N VAL A 4 -9.21 -1.67 11.76
CA VAL A 4 -7.85 -1.49 11.26
C VAL A 4 -7.84 -1.70 9.75
N PHE A 5 -7.31 -0.71 9.03
CA PHE A 5 -7.19 -0.75 7.58
C PHE A 5 -5.73 -0.77 7.16
N LEU A 6 -5.45 -1.51 6.11
CA LEU A 6 -4.16 -1.52 5.43
C LEU A 6 -4.35 -0.96 4.02
N VAL A 7 -3.47 -0.08 3.60
CA VAL A 7 -3.49 0.53 2.27
C VAL A 7 -2.05 0.75 1.81
N SER A 8 -1.79 0.70 0.51
CA SER A 8 -0.48 0.95 -0.08
C SER A 8 -0.59 1.65 -1.42
N ASP A 9 0.51 2.28 -1.85
CA ASP A 9 0.72 2.74 -3.22
C ASP A 9 -0.40 3.66 -3.74
N THR A 10 -0.83 4.60 -2.91
CA THR A 10 -1.88 5.55 -3.31
C THR A 10 -1.40 6.49 -4.41
N HIS A 11 -0.15 6.93 -4.37
CA HIS A 11 0.46 7.79 -5.38
C HIS A 11 -0.39 9.02 -5.72
N PHE A 12 -0.95 9.68 -4.71
CA PHE A 12 -1.73 10.89 -4.93
C PHE A 12 -0.97 11.95 -5.73
N GLY A 13 -1.65 12.62 -6.65
CA GLY A 13 -1.07 13.63 -7.52
C GLY A 13 -0.15 13.10 -8.61
N HIS A 14 -0.15 11.80 -8.89
CA HIS A 14 0.76 11.18 -9.86
C HIS A 14 0.12 11.04 -11.24
N ALA A 15 0.35 12.01 -12.12
CA ALA A 15 -0.14 11.97 -13.50
C ALA A 15 0.39 10.77 -14.32
N GLY A 16 1.60 10.28 -14.01
CA GLY A 16 2.19 9.12 -14.69
C GLY A 16 1.41 7.83 -14.47
N VAL A 17 0.92 7.59 -13.26
CA VAL A 17 0.22 6.34 -12.91
C VAL A 17 -1.09 6.17 -13.69
N CYS A 18 -1.70 7.27 -14.14
CA CYS A 18 -2.88 7.25 -15.00
C CYS A 18 -2.57 6.83 -16.46
N ARG A 19 -1.28 6.80 -16.84
CA ARG A 19 -0.83 6.38 -18.17
C ARG A 19 -0.17 5.01 -18.20
N PHE A 20 0.21 4.49 -17.03
CA PHE A 20 0.86 3.20 -16.95
C PHE A 20 -0.10 2.08 -17.34
N MET A 21 0.44 1.10 -18.08
CA MET A 21 -0.27 -0.13 -18.44
C MET A 21 0.16 -1.26 -17.51
N ARG A 22 -0.71 -2.23 -17.34
CA ARG A 22 -0.37 -3.51 -16.71
C ARG A 22 0.57 -4.31 -17.60
N ASN A 23 1.08 -5.43 -17.10
CA ASN A 23 2.00 -6.29 -17.84
C ASN A 23 1.42 -6.85 -19.17
N ASP A 24 0.11 -6.80 -19.35
CA ASP A 24 -0.57 -7.15 -20.60
C ASP A 24 -0.39 -6.12 -21.72
N GLY A 25 0.15 -4.93 -21.40
CA GLY A 25 0.37 -3.84 -22.32
C GLY A 25 -0.90 -3.16 -22.86
N VAL A 26 -2.08 -3.57 -22.41
CA VAL A 26 -3.37 -3.11 -22.92
C VAL A 26 -4.23 -2.48 -21.81
N THR A 27 -4.26 -3.08 -20.63
CA THR A 27 -5.07 -2.62 -19.50
C THR A 27 -4.35 -1.51 -18.74
N LYS A 28 -5.01 -0.36 -18.55
CA LYS A 28 -4.46 0.70 -17.68
C LYS A 28 -4.26 0.20 -16.25
N LEU A 29 -3.20 0.65 -15.61
CA LEU A 29 -2.96 0.41 -14.19
C LEU A 29 -4.02 1.10 -13.33
N ARG A 30 -4.39 2.33 -13.72
CA ARG A 30 -5.47 3.13 -13.11
C ARG A 30 -6.47 3.53 -14.18
N PRO A 31 -7.79 3.49 -13.92
CA PRO A 31 -8.81 3.72 -14.96
C PRO A 31 -9.04 5.20 -15.31
N TRP A 32 -8.38 6.12 -14.62
CA TRP A 32 -8.50 7.56 -14.85
C TRP A 32 -7.45 8.08 -15.82
N ASP A 33 -7.80 9.14 -16.53
CA ASP A 33 -6.90 9.92 -17.40
C ASP A 33 -6.35 11.16 -16.68
N ASP A 34 -7.11 11.72 -15.76
CA ASP A 34 -6.73 12.89 -14.95
C ASP A 34 -6.38 12.46 -13.51
N PRO A 35 -5.19 12.83 -13.02
CA PRO A 35 -4.80 12.57 -11.63
C PRO A 35 -5.72 13.25 -10.61
N ASN A 36 -6.35 14.37 -10.91
CA ASN A 36 -7.29 15.01 -10.00
C ASN A 36 -8.58 14.19 -9.84
N GLU A 37 -9.11 13.65 -10.95
CA GLU A 37 -10.26 12.74 -10.90
C GLU A 37 -9.92 11.47 -10.10
N MET A 38 -8.72 10.93 -10.31
CA MET A 38 -8.22 9.79 -9.54
C MET A 38 -8.18 10.12 -8.04
N ASP A 39 -7.56 11.24 -7.67
CA ASP A 39 -7.39 11.65 -6.29
C ASP A 39 -8.75 11.85 -5.60
N GLU A 40 -9.70 12.53 -6.25
CA GLU A 40 -11.06 12.74 -5.71
C GLU A 40 -11.82 11.43 -5.52
N ALA A 41 -11.75 10.53 -6.51
CA ALA A 41 -12.36 9.22 -6.41
C ALA A 41 -11.76 8.39 -5.25
N MET A 42 -10.43 8.46 -5.07
CA MET A 42 -9.73 7.77 -3.99
C MET A 42 -10.07 8.35 -2.62
N VAL A 43 -10.13 9.68 -2.48
CA VAL A 43 -10.56 10.35 -1.23
C VAL A 43 -11.98 9.94 -0.87
N LYS A 44 -12.89 9.94 -1.84
CA LYS A 44 -14.27 9.50 -1.64
C LYS A 44 -14.34 8.06 -1.17
N ALA A 45 -13.71 7.14 -1.91
CA ALA A 45 -13.70 5.71 -1.60
C ALA A 45 -13.06 5.40 -0.23
N TRP A 46 -12.03 6.16 0.16
CA TRP A 46 -11.41 6.07 1.47
C TRP A 46 -12.41 6.45 2.58
N ASN A 47 -13.00 7.64 2.47
CA ASN A 47 -13.86 8.18 3.52
C ASN A 47 -15.22 7.46 3.65
N GLU A 48 -15.66 6.77 2.59
CA GLU A 48 -16.84 5.88 2.67
C GLU A 48 -16.58 4.66 3.56
N ARG A 49 -15.33 4.20 3.66
CA ARG A 49 -14.94 2.98 4.40
C ARG A 49 -14.32 3.29 5.75
N VAL A 50 -13.39 4.22 5.79
CA VAL A 50 -12.61 4.58 6.97
C VAL A 50 -13.34 5.65 7.75
N LYS A 51 -13.62 5.39 9.01
CA LYS A 51 -14.23 6.34 9.95
C LYS A 51 -13.13 7.16 10.66
N PRO A 52 -13.44 8.32 11.25
CA PRO A 52 -12.44 9.16 11.92
C PRO A 52 -11.65 8.45 13.02
N ASN A 53 -12.26 7.49 13.73
CA ASN A 53 -11.64 6.77 14.83
C ASN A 53 -10.97 5.43 14.43
N ASP A 54 -11.04 5.08 13.15
CA ASP A 54 -10.39 3.87 12.65
C ASP A 54 -8.87 4.08 12.55
N LYS A 55 -8.12 2.99 12.56
CA LYS A 55 -6.67 3.00 12.40
C LYS A 55 -6.27 2.59 11.00
N VAL A 56 -5.38 3.36 10.39
CA VAL A 56 -4.90 3.07 9.03
C VAL A 56 -3.38 2.92 9.04
N TYR A 57 -2.89 1.77 8.60
CA TYR A 57 -1.48 1.60 8.25
C TYR A 57 -1.33 1.80 6.75
N HIS A 58 -0.68 2.88 6.37
CA HIS A 58 -0.29 3.12 4.98
C HIS A 58 1.08 2.50 4.75
N LEU A 59 1.15 1.52 3.85
CA LEU A 59 2.37 0.74 3.58
C LEU A 59 3.27 1.41 2.53
N GLY A 60 3.24 2.74 2.46
CA GLY A 60 4.17 3.52 1.67
C GLY A 60 3.68 3.94 0.28
N ASP A 61 4.50 4.77 -0.35
CA ASP A 61 4.25 5.39 -1.65
C ASP A 61 2.95 6.21 -1.66
N VAL A 62 2.91 7.18 -0.73
CA VAL A 62 1.73 8.03 -0.49
C VAL A 62 1.51 8.99 -1.65
N VAL A 63 2.54 9.75 -2.01
CA VAL A 63 2.49 10.80 -3.04
C VAL A 63 3.78 10.82 -3.86
N ILE A 64 3.70 11.37 -5.08
CA ILE A 64 4.88 11.62 -5.91
C ILE A 64 5.36 13.07 -5.79
N ASN A 65 4.47 14.00 -5.53
CA ASN A 65 4.82 15.39 -5.34
C ASN A 65 4.42 15.89 -3.95
N ARG A 66 5.26 16.77 -3.37
CA ARG A 66 5.08 17.27 -2.01
C ARG A 66 3.74 18.00 -1.80
N LYS A 67 3.23 18.70 -2.81
CA LYS A 67 1.96 19.42 -2.72
C LYS A 67 0.78 18.49 -2.49
N ALA A 68 0.82 17.29 -3.06
CA ALA A 68 -0.24 16.30 -2.91
C ALA A 68 -0.35 15.74 -1.47
N LEU A 69 0.65 15.93 -0.60
CA LEU A 69 0.55 15.54 0.81
C LEU A 69 -0.64 16.20 1.52
N SER A 70 -1.06 17.39 1.08
CA SER A 70 -2.23 18.07 1.65
C SER A 70 -3.53 17.25 1.53
N ILE A 71 -3.62 16.32 0.59
CA ILE A 71 -4.76 15.40 0.45
C ILE A 71 -4.96 14.56 1.71
N MET A 72 -3.87 14.24 2.41
CA MET A 72 -3.91 13.41 3.62
C MET A 72 -4.74 14.02 4.75
N HIS A 73 -4.92 15.35 4.78
CA HIS A 73 -5.80 16.02 5.75
C HIS A 73 -7.28 15.74 5.50
N ARG A 74 -7.63 15.36 4.28
CA ARG A 74 -9.00 15.06 3.86
C ARG A 74 -9.41 13.63 4.15
N LEU A 75 -8.44 12.77 4.49
CA LEU A 75 -8.62 11.34 4.71
C LEU A 75 -8.86 11.04 6.18
N ASN A 76 -9.98 10.35 6.46
CA ASN A 76 -10.34 9.89 7.80
C ASN A 76 -9.30 8.89 8.36
N GLY A 77 -9.37 8.71 9.67
CA GLY A 77 -8.61 7.70 10.41
C GLY A 77 -7.31 8.20 11.04
N ASP A 78 -6.89 7.48 12.07
CA ASP A 78 -5.59 7.64 12.73
C ASP A 78 -4.53 6.91 11.88
N LYS A 79 -3.69 7.68 11.19
CA LYS A 79 -2.79 7.19 10.15
C LYS A 79 -1.37 6.97 10.65
N VAL A 80 -0.83 5.78 10.37
CA VAL A 80 0.60 5.41 10.56
C VAL A 80 1.20 5.12 9.20
N LEU A 81 2.36 5.71 8.90
CA LEU A 81 3.08 5.49 7.65
C LEU A 81 4.22 4.49 7.85
N ILE A 82 4.23 3.45 7.04
CA ILE A 82 5.40 2.61 6.78
C ILE A 82 5.99 3.12 5.47
N ARG A 83 7.16 3.77 5.53
CA ARG A 83 7.71 4.51 4.39
C ARG A 83 8.03 3.59 3.22
N GLY A 84 7.60 4.02 2.03
CA GLY A 84 7.97 3.44 0.74
C GLY A 84 9.17 4.15 0.10
N ASN A 85 9.58 3.66 -1.06
CA ASN A 85 10.73 4.21 -1.78
C ASN A 85 10.44 5.56 -2.46
N HIS A 86 9.17 5.89 -2.72
CA HIS A 86 8.77 7.22 -3.19
C HIS A 86 8.47 8.22 -2.06
N ASP A 87 8.45 7.79 -0.81
CA ASP A 87 8.26 8.68 0.33
C ASP A 87 9.58 9.37 0.71
N ILE A 88 10.11 10.20 -0.19
CA ILE A 88 11.45 10.79 -0.15
C ILE A 88 11.53 12.17 0.53
N PHE A 89 10.40 12.75 0.93
CA PHE A 89 10.37 14.04 1.59
C PHE A 89 10.86 13.95 3.04
N LYS A 90 11.06 15.10 3.69
CA LYS A 90 11.50 15.13 5.08
C LYS A 90 10.45 14.54 6.01
N ASP A 91 10.89 13.97 7.12
CA ASP A 91 9.99 13.42 8.14
C ASP A 91 8.96 14.43 8.62
N ASP A 92 9.37 15.70 8.79
CA ASP A 92 8.47 16.76 9.23
C ASP A 92 7.31 17.03 8.27
N ASP A 93 7.50 16.77 6.96
CA ASP A 93 6.44 16.89 5.97
C ASP A 93 5.37 15.82 6.20
N TYR A 94 5.77 14.58 6.53
CA TYR A 94 4.86 13.47 6.79
C TYR A 94 4.23 13.54 8.17
N ARG A 95 4.96 14.00 9.21
CA ARG A 95 4.47 14.10 10.60
C ARG A 95 3.29 15.05 10.78
N GLN A 96 3.03 15.94 9.82
CA GLN A 96 1.82 16.76 9.79
C GLN A 96 0.56 15.95 9.46
N HIS A 97 0.71 14.76 8.88
CA HIS A 97 -0.37 13.95 8.32
C HIS A 97 -0.48 12.56 8.95
N PHE A 98 0.62 12.06 9.48
CA PHE A 98 0.73 10.73 10.08
C PHE A 98 1.18 10.85 11.53
N ARG A 99 0.51 10.12 12.41
CA ARG A 99 0.88 10.07 13.84
C ARG A 99 2.28 9.50 14.05
N GLU A 100 2.64 8.51 13.24
CA GLU A 100 3.92 7.81 13.34
C GLU A 100 4.47 7.50 11.94
N LEU A 101 5.82 7.52 11.85
CA LEU A 101 6.56 7.05 10.69
C LEU A 101 7.38 5.83 11.09
N ARG A 102 7.32 4.76 10.30
CA ARG A 102 7.96 3.48 10.59
C ARG A 102 8.64 2.93 9.34
N ALA A 103 9.68 2.10 9.53
CA ALA A 103 10.28 1.32 8.47
C ALA A 103 9.48 0.02 8.22
N TYR A 104 8.94 -0.57 9.28
CA TYR A 104 8.05 -1.72 9.25
C TYR A 104 7.16 -1.73 10.52
N HIS A 105 6.15 -2.59 10.54
CA HIS A 105 5.34 -2.81 11.74
C HIS A 105 5.00 -4.27 11.92
N VAL A 106 5.00 -4.73 13.18
CA VAL A 106 4.61 -6.09 13.53
C VAL A 106 3.28 -6.05 14.29
N MET A 107 2.33 -6.84 13.82
CA MET A 107 1.04 -7.00 14.49
C MET A 107 0.49 -8.42 14.24
N ASN A 108 -0.04 -9.04 15.28
CA ASN A 108 -0.77 -10.33 15.20
C ASN A 108 -0.03 -11.43 14.43
N GLY A 109 1.29 -11.55 14.62
CA GLY A 109 2.10 -12.54 13.89
C GLY A 109 2.40 -12.18 12.43
N MET A 110 1.96 -11.02 11.97
CA MET A 110 2.25 -10.49 10.63
C MET A 110 3.31 -9.40 10.71
N ILE A 111 4.07 -9.22 9.62
CA ILE A 111 4.96 -8.08 9.44
C ILE A 111 4.48 -7.25 8.26
N LEU A 112 4.27 -5.95 8.50
CA LEU A 112 3.89 -4.96 7.51
C LEU A 112 5.15 -4.23 7.04
N SER A 113 5.36 -4.15 5.74
CA SER A 113 6.49 -3.43 5.12
C SER A 113 6.05 -2.79 3.81
N HIS A 114 6.85 -1.88 3.24
CA HIS A 114 6.54 -1.41 1.89
C HIS A 114 7.01 -2.42 0.85
N ILE A 115 8.27 -2.82 0.90
CA ILE A 115 8.84 -3.83 0.00
C ILE A 115 8.62 -5.25 0.54
N PRO A 116 8.49 -6.26 -0.35
CA PRO A 116 8.44 -7.65 0.08
C PRO A 116 9.73 -8.05 0.79
N LEU A 117 9.59 -8.79 1.88
CA LEU A 117 10.71 -9.33 2.65
C LEU A 117 11.06 -10.73 2.16
N HIS A 118 12.36 -11.04 2.20
CA HIS A 118 12.81 -12.38 1.87
C HIS A 118 12.22 -13.41 2.86
N PRO A 119 11.70 -14.56 2.39
CA PRO A 119 11.03 -15.54 3.25
C PRO A 119 11.84 -15.97 4.48
N GLU A 120 13.16 -16.13 4.33
CA GLU A 120 14.06 -16.47 5.45
C GLU A 120 14.14 -15.38 6.54
N SER A 121 13.79 -14.13 6.20
CA SER A 121 13.76 -13.01 7.14
C SER A 121 12.47 -12.98 7.97
N LEU A 122 11.46 -13.75 7.60
CA LEU A 122 10.18 -13.75 8.31
C LEU A 122 10.28 -14.41 9.68
N GLY A 123 11.11 -15.45 9.84
CA GLY A 123 11.35 -16.12 11.10
C GLY A 123 10.05 -16.59 11.76
N ARG A 124 9.69 -15.94 12.86
CA ARG A 124 8.45 -16.21 13.63
C ARG A 124 7.18 -15.59 13.06
N PHE A 125 7.29 -14.74 12.05
CA PHE A 125 6.14 -14.10 11.42
C PHE A 125 5.58 -15.03 10.35
N GLY A 126 4.26 -15.27 10.39
CA GLY A 126 3.62 -16.18 9.43
C GLY A 126 3.37 -15.54 8.07
N VAL A 127 3.26 -14.21 8.02
CA VAL A 127 2.86 -13.46 6.83
C VAL A 127 3.60 -12.12 6.74
N ASN A 128 4.06 -11.78 5.53
CA ASN A 128 4.44 -10.42 5.18
C ASN A 128 3.35 -9.78 4.33
N ILE A 129 2.81 -8.64 4.78
CA ILE A 129 1.90 -7.82 4.00
C ILE A 129 2.67 -6.60 3.51
N HIS A 130 2.65 -6.37 2.21
CA HIS A 130 3.47 -5.34 1.58
C HIS A 130 2.76 -4.67 0.40
N GLY A 131 3.32 -3.56 -0.08
CA GLY A 131 2.97 -2.88 -1.31
C GLY A 131 4.06 -3.03 -2.38
N HIS A 132 4.38 -1.95 -3.08
CA HIS A 132 5.48 -1.77 -4.01
C HIS A 132 5.33 -2.46 -5.37
N LEU A 133 4.90 -3.71 -5.42
CA LEU A 133 4.89 -4.51 -6.65
C LEU A 133 3.69 -4.21 -7.55
N HIS A 134 2.70 -3.45 -7.08
CA HIS A 134 1.46 -3.13 -7.79
C HIS A 134 0.70 -4.39 -8.26
N ALA A 135 0.73 -4.68 -9.56
CA ALA A 135 0.08 -5.85 -10.13
C ALA A 135 0.98 -7.10 -10.20
N ASN A 136 2.23 -6.96 -9.78
CA ASN A 136 3.18 -8.08 -9.79
C ASN A 136 3.16 -8.84 -8.45
N ARG A 137 3.66 -10.06 -8.47
CA ARG A 137 3.74 -10.95 -7.31
C ARG A 137 5.16 -11.41 -7.06
N VAL A 138 5.50 -11.66 -5.80
CA VAL A 138 6.73 -12.36 -5.46
C VAL A 138 6.52 -13.84 -5.75
N MET A 139 7.34 -14.36 -6.65
CA MET A 139 7.36 -15.78 -7.00
C MET A 139 8.66 -16.37 -6.49
N THR A 140 8.59 -17.41 -5.68
CA THR A 140 9.76 -18.19 -5.29
C THR A 140 9.69 -19.55 -5.95
N ASN A 141 10.79 -19.94 -6.57
CA ASN A 141 10.92 -21.30 -7.11
C ASN A 141 11.28 -22.26 -5.98
N VAL A 142 10.32 -23.07 -5.56
CA VAL A 142 10.57 -24.14 -4.59
C VAL A 142 10.86 -25.42 -5.36
N ARG A 143 12.09 -25.95 -5.19
CA ARG A 143 12.44 -27.26 -5.71
C ARG A 143 11.93 -28.36 -4.77
N TRP A 144 10.90 -29.05 -5.19
CA TRP A 144 10.44 -30.29 -4.57
C TRP A 144 10.89 -31.48 -5.44
N GLY A 145 12.02 -32.05 -5.09
CA GLY A 145 12.58 -33.16 -5.88
C GLY A 145 13.01 -32.70 -7.28
N LYS A 146 12.43 -33.32 -8.34
CA LYS A 146 12.73 -33.00 -9.74
C LYS A 146 11.75 -32.00 -10.38
N THR A 147 10.76 -31.51 -9.64
CA THR A 147 9.75 -30.56 -10.14
C THR A 147 9.95 -29.19 -9.52
N GLU A 148 10.05 -28.16 -10.34
CA GLU A 148 10.01 -26.78 -9.91
C GLU A 148 8.53 -26.35 -9.81
N ARG A 149 8.12 -25.82 -8.66
CA ARG A 149 6.86 -25.11 -8.48
C ARG A 149 7.15 -23.70 -8.03
N SER A 150 6.44 -22.75 -8.61
CA SER A 150 6.41 -21.40 -8.09
C SER A 150 5.30 -21.31 -7.05
N GLU A 151 5.65 -20.87 -5.84
CA GLU A 151 4.71 -20.64 -4.74
C GLU A 151 4.73 -19.16 -4.32
N GLU A 152 3.56 -18.63 -4.03
CA GLU A 152 3.41 -17.28 -3.51
C GLU A 152 3.54 -17.32 -1.99
N HIS A 153 4.61 -16.73 -1.45
CA HIS A 153 4.89 -16.73 -0.01
C HIS A 153 4.56 -15.42 0.70
N THR A 154 4.14 -14.40 -0.05
CA THR A 154 3.79 -13.08 0.49
C THR A 154 2.44 -12.63 -0.03
N SER A 155 1.67 -11.98 0.84
CA SER A 155 0.42 -11.36 0.44
C SER A 155 0.64 -9.89 0.14
N GLU A 156 0.52 -9.54 -1.12
CA GLU A 156 0.49 -8.14 -1.55
C GLU A 156 -0.94 -7.59 -1.47
N LEU A 157 -1.05 -6.33 -1.03
CA LEU A 157 -2.29 -5.60 -1.12
C LEU A 157 -2.48 -5.16 -2.58
N GLN A 158 -3.14 -6.01 -3.37
CA GLN A 158 -3.42 -5.69 -4.78
C GLN A 158 -4.65 -4.80 -4.89
N SER A 159 -4.51 -3.69 -5.61
CA SER A 159 -5.66 -2.91 -6.02
C SER A 159 -6.27 -3.49 -7.30
N HIS A 160 -7.21 -4.42 -7.18
CA HIS A 160 -8.01 -4.84 -8.31
C HIS A 160 -9.06 -3.81 -8.75
N SER A 161 -9.31 -2.82 -7.91
CA SER A 161 -10.09 -1.62 -8.26
C SER A 161 -9.89 -0.58 -7.18
N PHE A 162 -9.21 0.48 -7.54
CA PHE A 162 -9.16 1.78 -6.88
C PHE A 162 -8.27 1.93 -5.65
N ILE A 163 -8.26 1.04 -4.70
CA ILE A 163 -7.38 1.01 -3.53
C ILE A 163 -7.47 -0.39 -2.95
N SER A 164 -6.32 -1.03 -2.70
CA SER A 164 -6.30 -2.31 -1.98
C SER A 164 -6.59 -2.06 -0.51
N TYR A 165 -7.80 -2.39 -0.09
CA TYR A 165 -8.14 -2.44 1.32
C TYR A 165 -8.19 -3.90 1.75
N ALA A 166 -7.28 -4.31 2.59
CA ALA A 166 -7.53 -5.45 3.45
C ALA A 166 -8.18 -4.92 4.73
N VAL A 167 -9.42 -5.25 4.97
CA VAL A 167 -10.09 -4.99 6.24
C VAL A 167 -9.83 -6.20 7.11
N PHE A 168 -8.98 -6.05 8.10
CA PHE A 168 -8.89 -7.03 9.19
C PHE A 168 -9.71 -6.48 10.36
N CYS A 169 -10.86 -7.11 10.63
CA CYS A 169 -11.51 -7.00 11.92
C CYS A 169 -10.72 -7.88 12.90
N LEU A 170 -10.01 -7.26 13.83
CA LEU A 170 -9.31 -7.91 14.93
C LEU A 170 -10.14 -7.82 16.19
#